data_1f11132c0ae01e281604944a460569e2
#
_entry.id   1f11132c0ae01e281604944a460569e2
#
_cell.length_a   1.000
_cell.length_b   1.000
_cell.length_c   1.000
_cell.angle_alpha   90.00
_cell.angle_beta   90.00
_cell.angle_gamma   90.00
#
_symmetry.space_group_name_H-M   'P 1'
#
loop_
_entity.id
_entity.type
_entity.pdbx_description
1 polymer ?
#
loop_
_entity_poly.entity_id
_entity_poly.type
_entity_poly.pdbx_seq_one_letter_code
_entity_poly.pdbx_strand_id
1 'polypeptide(L)'
;VSSGNTETLEFACSVEMPVSGIRGECIAFASGLMDRVTYQSGWSLIRETESVATERQKAADFSNIGLVPIDQALPDPFSLSSIELKVTGQDAKRMFKDTPNQRVDVISDDHLVITLKKGVSEYEDPETSDLNKYLTKTPLYAVEHPLIQLQVIGLTKDLSTQEEKIARLVAFVDEHIEDDSDADSEDVIEVFETQKGDCTEHALLFITLARAAGIPARRVHGYIYNEDRDSPGFAGHAWAEVLVDGHW
;
A
#
# COMPACT_ATOMS: atom_id res chain seq x y z
N VAL A 1 6.08 -11.38 -54.70
CA VAL A 1 5.44 -10.63 -53.60
C VAL A 1 6.43 -10.67 -52.45
N SER A 2 7.28 -9.64 -52.35
CA SER A 2 8.28 -9.48 -51.30
C SER A 2 7.59 -9.11 -49.98
N SER A 3 7.74 -9.95 -48.99
CA SER A 3 7.45 -9.60 -47.58
C SER A 3 8.50 -8.56 -47.16
N GLY A 4 8.07 -7.30 -47.05
CA GLY A 4 8.91 -6.24 -46.52
C GLY A 4 9.14 -6.49 -45.02
N ASN A 5 10.39 -6.75 -44.69
CA ASN A 5 10.89 -6.67 -43.30
C ASN A 5 10.86 -5.19 -42.94
N THR A 6 9.85 -4.77 -42.22
CA THR A 6 9.87 -3.45 -41.53
C THR A 6 10.83 -3.62 -40.37
N GLU A 7 12.08 -3.18 -40.54
CA GLU A 7 13.00 -3.00 -39.41
C GLU A 7 12.34 -2.01 -38.44
N THR A 8 11.90 -2.53 -37.31
CA THR A 8 11.36 -1.73 -36.23
C THR A 8 12.54 -1.07 -35.53
N LEU A 9 12.73 0.24 -35.76
CA LEU A 9 13.76 1.00 -35.05
C LEU A 9 13.34 1.12 -33.58
N GLU A 10 14.14 0.56 -32.71
CA GLU A 10 14.00 0.65 -31.25
C GLU A 10 14.94 1.73 -30.72
N PHE A 11 14.44 2.53 -29.76
CA PHE A 11 15.21 3.58 -29.10
C PHE A 11 15.26 3.30 -27.59
N ALA A 12 16.45 3.38 -27.03
CA ALA A 12 16.61 3.40 -25.58
C ALA A 12 16.17 4.75 -25.05
N CYS A 13 15.37 4.74 -23.99
CA CYS A 13 14.87 5.92 -23.32
C CYS A 13 14.90 5.74 -21.79
N SER A 14 14.74 6.81 -21.04
CA SER A 14 14.55 6.75 -19.59
C SER A 14 13.22 7.36 -19.23
N VAL A 15 12.55 6.78 -18.24
CA VAL A 15 11.27 7.24 -17.70
C VAL A 15 11.45 7.52 -16.21
N GLU A 16 10.90 8.62 -15.75
CA GLU A 16 10.82 8.94 -14.32
C GLU A 16 9.35 9.13 -13.96
N MET A 17 8.88 8.42 -12.92
CA MET A 17 7.53 8.59 -12.41
C MET A 17 7.47 9.86 -11.54
N PRO A 18 6.68 10.89 -11.91
CA PRO A 18 6.71 12.20 -11.27
C PRO A 18 6.37 12.17 -9.77
N VAL A 19 5.57 11.20 -9.34
CA VAL A 19 5.05 11.14 -7.96
C VAL A 19 5.99 10.39 -7.02
N SER A 20 6.69 9.36 -7.54
CA SER A 20 7.54 8.49 -6.71
C SER A 20 9.03 8.69 -6.95
N GLY A 21 9.42 9.40 -8.01
CA GLY A 21 10.81 9.54 -8.43
C GLY A 21 11.47 8.23 -8.90
N ILE A 22 10.68 7.17 -9.07
CA ILE A 22 11.16 5.87 -9.55
C ILE A 22 11.61 6.02 -10.99
N ARG A 23 12.82 5.60 -11.28
CA ARG A 23 13.39 5.62 -12.63
C ARG A 23 13.34 4.24 -13.25
N GLY A 24 13.11 4.23 -14.55
CA GLY A 24 13.14 3.02 -15.37
C GLY A 24 13.84 3.28 -16.68
N GLU A 25 14.40 2.22 -17.27
CA GLU A 25 14.88 2.22 -18.63
C GLU A 25 13.77 1.71 -19.54
N CYS A 26 13.58 2.35 -20.68
CA CYS A 26 12.54 1.99 -21.61
C CYS A 26 13.11 1.66 -23.01
N ILE A 27 12.39 0.83 -23.73
CA ILE A 27 12.56 0.59 -25.16
C ILE A 27 11.30 1.11 -25.84
N ALA A 28 11.46 2.01 -26.81
CA ALA A 28 10.35 2.59 -27.55
C ALA A 28 10.56 2.43 -29.06
N PHE A 29 9.47 2.31 -29.80
CA PHE A 29 9.48 2.34 -31.26
C PHE A 29 9.57 3.77 -31.81
N ALA A 30 9.93 3.91 -33.06
CA ALA A 30 9.94 5.20 -33.76
C ALA A 30 8.59 5.93 -33.76
N SER A 31 7.50 5.20 -33.56
CA SER A 31 6.14 5.76 -33.36
C SER A 31 5.92 6.46 -32.01
N GLY A 32 6.88 6.38 -31.10
CA GLY A 32 6.74 6.88 -29.72
C GLY A 32 6.02 5.92 -28.79
N LEU A 33 5.58 4.76 -29.26
CA LEU A 33 4.98 3.72 -28.40
C LEU A 33 6.09 2.99 -27.65
N MET A 34 5.93 2.85 -26.32
CA MET A 34 6.85 2.06 -25.50
C MET A 34 6.58 0.57 -25.70
N ASP A 35 7.66 -0.20 -25.87
CA ASP A 35 7.61 -1.66 -25.95
C ASP A 35 7.82 -2.28 -24.56
N ARG A 36 8.78 -1.76 -23.82
CA ARG A 36 9.11 -2.23 -22.47
C ARG A 36 9.61 -1.08 -21.63
N VAL A 37 9.26 -1.10 -20.35
CA VAL A 37 9.87 -0.27 -19.30
C VAL A 37 10.35 -1.19 -18.19
N THR A 38 11.63 -1.12 -17.84
CA THR A 38 12.20 -1.88 -16.71
C THR A 38 12.60 -0.89 -15.63
N TYR A 39 12.00 -1.03 -14.47
CA TYR A 39 12.29 -0.19 -13.29
C TYR A 39 13.44 -0.75 -12.48
N GLN A 40 14.14 0.12 -11.76
CA GLN A 40 15.25 -0.25 -10.88
C GLN A 40 14.83 -1.25 -9.78
N SER A 41 13.56 -1.29 -9.43
CA SER A 41 12.95 -2.26 -8.51
C SER A 41 12.86 -3.69 -9.07
N GLY A 42 13.25 -3.91 -10.33
CA GLY A 42 13.15 -5.21 -11.01
C GLY A 42 11.83 -5.47 -11.75
N TRP A 43 10.84 -4.60 -11.59
CA TRP A 43 9.57 -4.70 -12.32
C TRP A 43 9.74 -4.26 -13.78
N SER A 44 9.03 -4.93 -14.68
CA SER A 44 8.98 -4.55 -16.09
C SER A 44 7.54 -4.46 -16.57
N LEU A 45 7.20 -3.35 -17.20
CA LEU A 45 6.00 -3.24 -18.03
C LEU A 45 6.37 -3.64 -19.44
N ILE A 46 5.67 -4.60 -20.02
CA ILE A 46 5.89 -5.10 -21.38
C ILE A 46 4.61 -4.85 -22.15
N ARG A 47 4.75 -4.30 -23.35
CA ARG A 47 3.62 -4.12 -24.24
C ARG A 47 3.17 -5.46 -24.82
N GLU A 48 1.91 -5.75 -24.64
CA GLU A 48 1.26 -6.94 -25.16
C GLU A 48 0.08 -6.58 -26.08
N THR A 49 -0.44 -7.56 -26.79
CA THR A 49 -1.72 -7.42 -27.49
C THR A 49 -2.85 -7.34 -26.45
N GLU A 50 -3.96 -6.68 -26.80
CA GLU A 50 -5.13 -6.57 -25.92
C GLU A 50 -5.59 -7.95 -25.40
N SER A 51 -5.57 -8.98 -26.26
CA SER A 51 -5.96 -10.33 -25.84
C SER A 51 -5.05 -10.95 -24.80
N VAL A 52 -3.74 -10.67 -24.86
CA VAL A 52 -2.77 -11.17 -23.86
C VAL A 52 -2.83 -10.33 -22.58
N ALA A 53 -2.93 -9.01 -22.74
CA ALA A 53 -2.99 -8.10 -21.59
C ALA A 53 -4.28 -8.27 -20.74
N THR A 54 -5.37 -8.69 -21.37
CA THR A 54 -6.66 -8.95 -20.71
C THR A 54 -6.87 -10.40 -20.33
N GLU A 55 -6.00 -11.31 -20.77
CA GLU A 55 -6.02 -12.68 -20.33
C GLU A 55 -5.63 -12.72 -18.84
N ARG A 56 -6.57 -13.07 -17.96
CA ARG A 56 -6.27 -13.35 -16.55
C ARG A 56 -5.29 -14.52 -16.52
N GLN A 57 -4.00 -14.20 -16.46
CA GLN A 57 -3.02 -15.19 -16.06
C GLN A 57 -3.39 -15.61 -14.65
N LYS A 58 -3.34 -16.93 -14.35
CA LYS A 58 -3.36 -17.39 -12.96
C LYS A 58 -2.37 -16.50 -12.22
N ALA A 59 -2.85 -15.77 -11.23
CA ALA A 59 -2.01 -14.90 -10.43
C ALA A 59 -0.77 -15.70 -10.05
N ALA A 60 0.40 -15.21 -10.41
CA ALA A 60 1.61 -15.71 -9.83
C ALA A 60 1.41 -15.57 -8.33
N ASP A 61 1.73 -16.61 -7.57
CA ASP A 61 1.64 -16.54 -6.11
C ASP A 61 2.58 -15.43 -5.62
N PHE A 62 2.06 -14.20 -5.57
CA PHE A 62 2.75 -13.01 -5.09
C PHE A 62 2.99 -13.06 -3.58
N SER A 63 2.47 -14.08 -2.91
CA SER A 63 2.66 -14.27 -1.48
C SER A 63 4.14 -14.30 -1.06
N ASN A 64 5.04 -14.63 -1.99
CA ASN A 64 6.48 -14.62 -1.81
C ASN A 64 7.22 -13.47 -2.50
N ILE A 65 6.54 -12.66 -3.33
CA ILE A 65 7.15 -11.49 -3.95
C ILE A 65 7.11 -10.36 -2.93
N GLY A 66 8.29 -9.85 -2.58
CA GLY A 66 8.43 -8.77 -1.61
C GLY A 66 8.62 -9.23 -0.15
N LEU A 67 8.78 -10.53 0.10
CA LEU A 67 9.25 -10.97 1.40
C LEU A 67 10.70 -10.52 1.59
N VAL A 68 10.93 -9.69 2.59
CA VAL A 68 12.27 -9.31 3.03
C VAL A 68 12.73 -10.36 4.04
N PRO A 69 13.67 -11.25 3.66
CA PRO A 69 14.15 -12.30 4.55
C PRO A 69 14.90 -11.71 5.73
N ILE A 70 14.91 -12.42 6.85
CA ILE A 70 15.70 -12.07 8.02
C ILE A 70 16.71 -13.17 8.35
N ASP A 71 17.84 -12.77 8.91
CA ASP A 71 18.91 -13.70 9.26
C ASP A 71 18.53 -14.66 10.39
N GLN A 72 17.63 -14.22 11.27
CA GLN A 72 17.19 -14.98 12.43
C GLN A 72 15.72 -14.74 12.72
N ALA A 73 14.92 -15.81 12.83
CA ALA A 73 13.54 -15.74 13.23
C ALA A 73 13.37 -15.07 14.61
N LEU A 74 12.32 -14.27 14.74
CA LEU A 74 11.98 -13.61 16.00
C LEU A 74 11.30 -14.61 16.94
N PRO A 75 11.86 -14.92 18.11
CA PRO A 75 11.40 -16.01 18.96
C PRO A 75 10.03 -15.77 19.62
N ASP A 76 9.59 -14.56 19.76
CA ASP A 76 8.26 -14.15 20.26
C ASP A 76 8.04 -12.67 19.94
N PRO A 77 7.70 -12.34 18.69
CA PRO A 77 7.62 -10.95 18.25
C PRO A 77 6.62 -10.10 19.04
N PHE A 78 5.55 -10.71 19.55
CA PHE A 78 4.50 -9.99 20.28
C PHE A 78 4.88 -9.61 21.71
N SER A 79 5.85 -10.29 22.30
CA SER A 79 6.34 -9.99 23.65
C SER A 79 7.44 -8.91 23.66
N LEU A 80 8.01 -8.58 22.50
CA LEU A 80 9.09 -7.60 22.41
C LEU A 80 8.56 -6.19 22.73
N SER A 81 9.27 -5.49 23.62
CA SER A 81 9.03 -4.06 23.89
C SER A 81 9.78 -3.15 22.91
N SER A 82 10.85 -3.66 22.31
CA SER A 82 11.65 -2.97 21.31
C SER A 82 12.42 -3.98 20.46
N ILE A 83 12.67 -3.61 19.21
CA ILE A 83 13.51 -4.35 18.28
C ILE A 83 14.39 -3.38 17.48
N GLU A 84 15.60 -3.79 17.19
CA GLU A 84 16.52 -3.11 16.29
C GLU A 84 16.74 -3.97 15.04
N LEU A 85 16.48 -3.42 13.87
CA LEU A 85 16.61 -4.08 12.59
C LEU A 85 17.69 -3.37 11.76
N LYS A 86 18.66 -4.13 11.28
CA LYS A 86 19.63 -3.64 10.28
C LYS A 86 19.06 -3.93 8.91
N VAL A 87 18.78 -2.88 8.15
CA VAL A 87 18.19 -2.97 6.82
C VAL A 87 19.25 -2.64 5.79
N THR A 88 19.37 -3.50 4.77
CA THR A 88 20.24 -3.28 3.63
C THR A 88 19.45 -3.40 2.34
N GLY A 89 19.67 -2.49 1.42
CA GLY A 89 18.98 -2.50 0.12
C GLY A 89 19.23 -1.22 -0.65
N GLN A 90 19.14 -1.29 -1.96
CA GLN A 90 19.34 -0.13 -2.81
C GLN A 90 18.36 0.99 -2.45
N ASP A 91 18.85 2.19 -2.22
CA ASP A 91 18.07 3.38 -1.86
C ASP A 91 17.18 3.19 -0.59
N ALA A 92 17.54 2.27 0.32
CA ALA A 92 16.75 1.92 1.51
C ALA A 92 16.32 3.16 2.33
N LYS A 93 17.17 4.20 2.39
CA LYS A 93 16.85 5.47 3.10
C LYS A 93 15.59 6.17 2.60
N ARG A 94 15.10 5.87 1.39
CA ARG A 94 13.89 6.48 0.83
C ARG A 94 12.63 5.72 1.21
N MET A 95 12.78 4.48 1.67
CA MET A 95 11.66 3.59 1.96
C MET A 95 11.12 3.78 3.38
N PHE A 96 11.96 4.28 4.28
CA PHE A 96 11.61 4.36 5.70
C PHE A 96 11.76 5.78 6.22
N LYS A 97 10.87 6.17 7.11
CA LYS A 97 10.87 7.46 7.81
C LYS A 97 10.62 7.26 9.30
N ASP A 98 10.95 8.27 10.10
CA ASP A 98 10.56 8.30 11.50
C ASP A 98 9.04 8.33 11.63
N THR A 99 8.55 7.59 12.61
CA THR A 99 7.15 7.58 13.03
C THR A 99 7.09 7.54 14.56
N PRO A 100 5.92 7.68 15.20
CA PRO A 100 5.82 7.58 16.66
C PRO A 100 6.48 6.34 17.27
N ASN A 101 6.42 5.22 16.56
CA ASN A 101 6.93 3.93 17.05
C ASN A 101 8.20 3.47 16.34
N GLN A 102 8.70 4.23 15.37
CA GLN A 102 9.83 3.88 14.53
C GLN A 102 10.84 5.01 14.45
N ARG A 103 12.09 4.71 14.73
CA ARG A 103 13.24 5.60 14.49
C ARG A 103 14.13 5.00 13.42
N VAL A 104 14.57 5.84 12.46
CA VAL A 104 15.43 5.46 11.34
C VAL A 104 16.76 6.19 11.45
N ASP A 105 17.82 5.46 11.75
CA ASP A 105 19.18 5.96 11.76
C ASP A 105 19.87 5.60 10.43
N VAL A 106 20.14 6.59 9.59
CA VAL A 106 20.73 6.42 8.26
C VAL A 106 22.26 6.26 8.39
N ILE A 107 22.78 5.12 8.03
CA ILE A 107 24.23 4.85 8.01
C ILE A 107 24.80 5.20 6.63
N SER A 108 24.11 4.83 5.56
CA SER A 108 24.40 5.20 4.17
C SER A 108 23.11 5.13 3.36
N ASP A 109 23.17 5.41 2.05
CA ASP A 109 21.98 5.34 1.17
C ASP A 109 21.35 3.94 1.16
N ASP A 110 22.17 2.90 1.33
CA ASP A 110 21.77 1.50 1.22
C ASP A 110 21.74 0.76 2.58
N HIS A 111 22.07 1.45 3.68
CA HIS A 111 22.16 0.84 5.02
C HIS A 111 21.49 1.72 6.07
N LEU A 112 20.54 1.14 6.78
CA LEU A 112 19.79 1.76 7.87
C LEU A 112 19.85 0.89 9.13
N VAL A 113 19.62 1.56 10.26
CA VAL A 113 19.20 0.91 11.50
C VAL A 113 17.81 1.44 11.84
N ILE A 114 16.86 0.54 11.95
CA ILE A 114 15.48 0.86 12.34
C ILE A 114 15.23 0.35 13.74
N THR A 115 14.90 1.25 14.65
CA THR A 115 14.49 0.89 16.00
C THR A 115 12.97 1.01 16.11
N LEU A 116 12.29 -0.10 16.38
CA LEU A 116 10.86 -0.11 16.68
C LEU A 116 10.65 -0.23 18.19
N LYS A 117 9.70 0.52 18.72
CA LYS A 117 9.32 0.47 20.15
C LYS A 117 7.82 0.32 20.30
N LYS A 118 7.40 -0.54 21.21
CA LYS A 118 5.99 -0.68 21.59
C LYS A 118 5.56 0.48 22.49
N GLY A 119 4.42 1.06 22.18
CA GLY A 119 3.83 2.16 22.94
C GLY A 119 3.89 3.51 22.21
N VAL A 120 3.20 4.50 22.73
CA VAL A 120 3.12 5.84 22.15
C VAL A 120 4.43 6.58 22.44
N SER A 121 5.04 7.14 21.41
CA SER A 121 6.18 8.03 21.55
C SER A 121 5.71 9.49 21.63
N GLU A 122 6.54 10.37 22.19
CA GLU A 122 6.32 11.83 22.18
C GLU A 122 6.55 12.47 20.80
N TYR A 123 6.65 11.65 19.75
CA TYR A 123 6.85 12.12 18.37
C TYR A 123 5.60 12.85 17.88
N GLU A 124 5.75 14.13 17.55
CA GLU A 124 4.71 14.89 16.87
C GLU A 124 4.78 14.59 15.36
N ASP A 125 3.75 13.93 14.83
CA ASP A 125 3.66 13.72 13.38
C ASP A 125 3.37 15.06 12.69
N PRO A 126 4.29 15.58 11.84
CA PRO A 126 4.11 16.86 11.16
C PRO A 126 2.89 16.86 10.22
N GLU A 127 2.35 15.70 9.87
CA GLU A 127 1.17 15.58 9.01
C GLU A 127 -0.15 15.90 9.73
N THR A 128 -0.15 16.20 11.02
CA THR A 128 -1.35 16.66 11.75
C THR A 128 -1.73 18.12 11.44
N SER A 129 -0.90 18.88 10.75
CA SER A 129 -1.13 20.31 10.49
C SER A 129 -2.26 20.63 9.49
N ASP A 130 -2.60 19.70 8.60
CA ASP A 130 -3.71 19.82 7.64
C ASP A 130 -4.56 18.56 7.61
N LEU A 131 -5.54 18.51 8.49
CA LEU A 131 -6.43 17.36 8.63
C LEU A 131 -7.47 17.25 7.51
N ASN A 132 -7.74 18.34 6.77
CA ASN A 132 -8.74 18.32 5.71
C ASN A 132 -8.40 17.31 4.62
N LYS A 133 -7.12 17.14 4.29
CA LYS A 133 -6.68 16.13 3.30
C LYS A 133 -7.03 14.70 3.68
N TYR A 134 -7.23 14.43 4.99
CA TYR A 134 -7.58 13.13 5.53
C TYR A 134 -9.08 12.93 5.79
N LEU A 135 -9.89 13.94 5.45
CA LEU A 135 -11.35 13.92 5.54
C LEU A 135 -12.01 14.01 4.16
N THR A 136 -11.31 14.58 3.18
CA THR A 136 -11.90 14.90 1.88
C THR A 136 -11.92 13.71 0.94
N LYS A 137 -12.86 13.79 -0.03
CA LYS A 137 -12.89 12.86 -1.17
C LYS A 137 -11.66 13.02 -2.04
N THR A 138 -11.25 11.92 -2.63
CA THR A 138 -10.25 11.85 -3.70
C THR A 138 -10.75 10.87 -4.76
N PRO A 139 -10.10 10.72 -5.91
CA PRO A 139 -10.46 9.67 -6.86
C PRO A 139 -10.50 8.26 -6.23
N LEU A 140 -9.64 8.01 -5.22
CA LEU A 140 -9.55 6.75 -4.52
C LEU A 140 -10.60 6.58 -3.41
N TYR A 141 -10.99 7.68 -2.74
CA TYR A 141 -11.90 7.67 -1.59
C TYR A 141 -13.20 8.38 -1.95
N ALA A 142 -14.22 7.63 -2.35
CA ALA A 142 -15.52 8.15 -2.76
C ALA A 142 -16.42 8.50 -1.55
N VAL A 143 -15.92 9.37 -0.67
CA VAL A 143 -16.54 9.73 0.62
C VAL A 143 -17.98 10.20 0.49
N GLU A 144 -18.29 10.95 -0.58
CA GLU A 144 -19.64 11.53 -0.82
C GLU A 144 -20.58 10.58 -1.58
N HIS A 145 -20.15 9.38 -1.94
CA HIS A 145 -21.00 8.46 -2.68
C HIS A 145 -22.21 8.03 -1.84
N PRO A 146 -23.43 8.03 -2.41
CA PRO A 146 -24.64 7.74 -1.64
C PRO A 146 -24.65 6.42 -0.88
N LEU A 147 -24.09 5.34 -1.46
CA LEU A 147 -23.97 4.05 -0.79
C LEU A 147 -23.09 4.15 0.46
N ILE A 148 -21.94 4.81 0.36
CA ILE A 148 -21.01 5.02 1.47
C ILE A 148 -21.68 5.84 2.57
N GLN A 149 -22.34 6.95 2.22
CA GLN A 149 -23.05 7.81 3.17
C GLN A 149 -24.18 7.06 3.90
N LEU A 150 -24.99 6.31 3.18
CA LEU A 150 -26.07 5.50 3.78
C LEU A 150 -25.49 4.43 4.72
N GLN A 151 -24.42 3.78 4.32
CA GLN A 151 -23.76 2.75 5.14
C GLN A 151 -23.25 3.35 6.43
N VAL A 152 -22.52 4.46 6.36
CA VAL A 152 -21.97 5.15 7.54
C VAL A 152 -23.06 5.59 8.50
N ILE A 153 -24.14 6.22 7.98
CA ILE A 153 -25.29 6.62 8.81
C ILE A 153 -25.88 5.39 9.51
N GLY A 154 -26.09 4.30 8.78
CA GLY A 154 -26.62 3.05 9.34
C GLY A 154 -25.77 2.48 10.46
N LEU A 155 -24.43 2.56 10.32
CA LEU A 155 -23.48 2.00 11.28
C LEU A 155 -23.26 2.88 12.50
N THR A 156 -23.38 4.22 12.38
CA THR A 156 -22.85 5.15 13.39
C THR A 156 -23.89 6.05 14.05
N LYS A 157 -25.14 6.08 13.58
CA LYS A 157 -26.19 7.02 14.05
C LYS A 157 -26.47 6.98 15.55
N ASP A 158 -26.33 5.80 16.17
CA ASP A 158 -26.63 5.58 17.59
C ASP A 158 -25.36 5.59 18.46
N LEU A 159 -24.18 5.91 17.88
CA LEU A 159 -22.89 5.91 18.53
C LEU A 159 -22.46 7.34 18.86
N SER A 160 -21.97 7.55 20.08
CA SER A 160 -21.68 8.87 20.62
C SER A 160 -20.21 9.24 20.56
N THR A 161 -19.30 8.26 20.69
CA THR A 161 -17.86 8.52 20.71
C THR A 161 -17.19 8.16 19.39
N GLN A 162 -16.01 8.71 19.17
CA GLN A 162 -15.21 8.41 17.98
C GLN A 162 -14.72 6.95 18.01
N GLU A 163 -14.33 6.47 19.20
CA GLU A 163 -13.85 5.11 19.40
C GLU A 163 -14.93 4.07 19.11
N GLU A 164 -16.18 4.31 19.55
CA GLU A 164 -17.31 3.44 19.23
C GLU A 164 -17.54 3.36 17.73
N LYS A 165 -17.47 4.50 17.02
CA LYS A 165 -17.62 4.54 15.57
C LYS A 165 -16.48 3.78 14.88
N ILE A 166 -15.22 4.01 15.27
CA ILE A 166 -14.06 3.31 14.73
C ILE A 166 -14.22 1.80 14.90
N ALA A 167 -14.51 1.34 16.11
CA ALA A 167 -14.70 -0.08 16.40
C ALA A 167 -15.82 -0.71 15.54
N ARG A 168 -16.93 0.01 15.37
CA ARG A 168 -18.04 -0.47 14.52
C ARG A 168 -17.68 -0.52 13.05
N LEU A 169 -16.92 0.48 12.54
CA LEU A 169 -16.45 0.49 11.16
C LEU A 169 -15.43 -0.62 10.89
N VAL A 170 -14.50 -0.88 11.82
CA VAL A 170 -13.57 -2.02 11.72
C VAL A 170 -14.33 -3.33 11.64
N ALA A 171 -15.24 -3.58 12.59
CA ALA A 171 -16.04 -4.80 12.60
C ALA A 171 -16.88 -4.96 11.31
N PHE A 172 -17.42 -3.87 10.78
CA PHE A 172 -18.17 -3.93 9.53
C PHE A 172 -17.28 -4.33 8.35
N VAL A 173 -16.08 -3.75 8.21
CA VAL A 173 -15.17 -4.07 7.09
C VAL A 173 -14.71 -5.50 7.16
N ASP A 174 -14.35 -5.99 8.36
CA ASP A 174 -13.96 -7.37 8.63
C ASP A 174 -15.08 -8.38 8.28
N GLU A 175 -16.33 -8.04 8.61
CA GLU A 175 -17.49 -8.87 8.29
C GLU A 175 -17.92 -8.77 6.81
N HIS A 176 -17.60 -7.66 6.14
CA HIS A 176 -18.12 -7.33 4.80
C HIS A 176 -17.22 -7.82 3.68
N ILE A 177 -15.91 -7.80 3.87
CA ILE A 177 -14.93 -8.21 2.86
C ILE A 177 -14.43 -9.62 3.17
N GLU A 178 -14.57 -10.51 2.20
CA GLU A 178 -13.94 -11.83 2.19
C GLU A 178 -12.51 -11.70 1.68
N ASP A 179 -11.55 -12.31 2.38
CA ASP A 179 -10.15 -12.34 1.97
C ASP A 179 -9.99 -12.98 0.58
N ASP A 180 -9.51 -12.21 -0.39
CA ASP A 180 -9.23 -12.64 -1.75
C ASP A 180 -7.92 -11.99 -2.22
N SER A 181 -6.84 -12.78 -2.26
CA SER A 181 -5.52 -12.31 -2.70
C SER A 181 -5.43 -11.99 -4.20
N ASP A 182 -6.45 -12.36 -4.97
CA ASP A 182 -6.54 -12.06 -6.39
C ASP A 182 -7.31 -10.75 -6.65
N ALA A 183 -7.85 -10.13 -5.60
CA ALA A 183 -8.47 -8.82 -5.70
C ALA A 183 -7.40 -7.74 -5.91
N ASP A 184 -7.70 -6.78 -6.79
CA ASP A 184 -6.78 -5.69 -7.16
C ASP A 184 -7.53 -4.38 -7.45
N SER A 185 -8.70 -4.18 -6.83
CA SER A 185 -9.53 -3.02 -7.14
C SER A 185 -9.09 -1.77 -6.38
N GLU A 186 -8.85 -0.69 -7.12
CA GLU A 186 -8.68 0.66 -6.57
C GLU A 186 -10.00 1.47 -6.52
N ASP A 187 -11.11 0.89 -6.96
CA ASP A 187 -12.44 1.49 -6.87
C ASP A 187 -13.16 1.00 -5.61
N VAL A 188 -13.29 1.90 -4.64
CA VAL A 188 -13.94 1.57 -3.36
C VAL A 188 -15.40 1.15 -3.50
N ILE A 189 -16.10 1.57 -4.56
CA ILE A 189 -17.49 1.16 -4.79
C ILE A 189 -17.52 -0.27 -5.31
N GLU A 190 -16.60 -0.63 -6.21
CA GLU A 190 -16.43 -2.01 -6.64
C GLU A 190 -16.07 -2.92 -5.47
N VAL A 191 -15.13 -2.52 -4.60
CA VAL A 191 -14.78 -3.26 -3.37
C VAL A 191 -16.02 -3.44 -2.48
N PHE A 192 -16.80 -2.38 -2.28
CA PHE A 192 -18.03 -2.43 -1.48
C PHE A 192 -19.07 -3.42 -2.06
N GLU A 193 -19.21 -3.46 -3.38
CA GLU A 193 -20.20 -4.31 -4.06
C GLU A 193 -19.74 -5.77 -4.21
N THR A 194 -18.47 -6.00 -4.50
CA THR A 194 -17.90 -7.35 -4.69
C THR A 194 -17.66 -8.08 -3.38
N GLN A 195 -17.45 -7.31 -2.29
CA GLN A 195 -17.16 -7.84 -0.95
C GLN A 195 -15.91 -8.73 -0.91
N LYS A 196 -14.91 -8.42 -1.74
CA LYS A 196 -13.67 -9.16 -1.86
C LYS A 196 -12.47 -8.23 -1.81
N GLY A 197 -11.40 -8.66 -1.16
CA GLY A 197 -10.19 -7.86 -1.08
C GLY A 197 -9.09 -8.48 -0.23
N ASP A 198 -7.90 -7.95 -0.39
CA ASP A 198 -6.76 -8.19 0.51
C ASP A 198 -6.60 -7.02 1.50
N CYS A 199 -5.41 -6.86 2.05
CA CYS A 199 -5.12 -5.75 2.98
C CYS A 199 -5.35 -4.36 2.36
N THR A 200 -5.21 -4.22 1.03
CA THR A 200 -5.36 -2.95 0.32
C THR A 200 -6.82 -2.53 0.25
N GLU A 201 -7.72 -3.44 -0.13
CA GLU A 201 -9.16 -3.19 -0.25
C GLU A 201 -9.80 -2.99 1.13
N HIS A 202 -9.40 -3.80 2.13
CA HIS A 202 -9.83 -3.59 3.51
C HIS A 202 -9.47 -2.18 4.01
N ALA A 203 -8.21 -1.76 3.81
CA ALA A 203 -7.78 -0.42 4.19
C ALA A 203 -8.53 0.67 3.39
N LEU A 204 -8.73 0.47 2.08
CA LEU A 204 -9.43 1.40 1.19
C LEU A 204 -10.87 1.64 1.65
N LEU A 205 -11.63 0.57 1.89
CA LEU A 205 -13.01 0.67 2.35
C LEU A 205 -13.09 1.29 3.75
N PHE A 206 -12.27 0.84 4.69
CA PHE A 206 -12.25 1.39 6.04
C PHE A 206 -11.96 2.90 6.05
N ILE A 207 -10.92 3.35 5.32
CA ILE A 207 -10.56 4.77 5.24
C ILE A 207 -11.71 5.59 4.65
N THR A 208 -12.36 5.08 3.61
CA THR A 208 -13.49 5.78 2.98
C THR A 208 -14.65 5.96 3.96
N LEU A 209 -15.01 4.90 4.68
CA LEU A 209 -16.06 4.93 5.71
C LEU A 209 -15.70 5.84 6.90
N ALA A 210 -14.45 5.77 7.38
CA ALA A 210 -13.96 6.62 8.47
C ALA A 210 -14.02 8.11 8.09
N ARG A 211 -13.53 8.48 6.89
CA ARG A 211 -13.62 9.85 6.38
C ARG A 211 -15.07 10.31 6.22
N ALA A 212 -15.95 9.45 5.73
CA ALA A 212 -17.38 9.74 5.61
C ALA A 212 -18.06 9.91 6.98
N ALA A 213 -17.55 9.26 8.04
CA ALA A 213 -17.97 9.45 9.42
C ALA A 213 -17.37 10.70 10.09
N GLY A 214 -16.55 11.49 9.37
CA GLY A 214 -15.86 12.67 9.90
C GLY A 214 -14.61 12.34 10.72
N ILE A 215 -14.03 11.15 10.56
CA ILE A 215 -12.83 10.69 11.24
C ILE A 215 -11.66 10.80 10.27
N PRO A 216 -10.61 11.62 10.58
CA PRO A 216 -9.44 11.69 9.73
C PRO A 216 -8.78 10.32 9.64
N ALA A 217 -8.55 9.84 8.40
CA ALA A 217 -7.99 8.53 8.15
C ALA A 217 -6.99 8.56 6.98
N ARG A 218 -5.92 7.77 7.08
CA ARG A 218 -4.89 7.64 6.04
C ARG A 218 -4.49 6.21 5.80
N ARG A 219 -4.04 5.91 4.58
CA ARG A 219 -3.43 4.64 4.25
C ARG A 219 -1.94 4.69 4.54
N VAL A 220 -1.45 3.61 5.12
CA VAL A 220 -0.02 3.40 5.39
C VAL A 220 0.41 2.12 4.68
N HIS A 221 1.57 2.16 4.08
CA HIS A 221 2.26 1.01 3.53
C HIS A 221 3.52 0.75 4.33
N GLY A 222 3.82 -0.52 4.57
CA GLY A 222 5.00 -0.92 5.30
C GLY A 222 5.19 -2.43 5.25
N TYR A 223 5.78 -2.96 6.31
CA TYR A 223 6.09 -4.36 6.41
C TYR A 223 5.59 -4.93 7.73
N ILE A 224 5.04 -6.13 7.69
CA ILE A 224 4.69 -6.91 8.88
C ILE A 224 5.56 -8.15 8.96
N TYR A 225 5.87 -8.57 10.19
CA TYR A 225 6.55 -9.84 10.40
C TYR A 225 5.59 -11.00 10.14
N ASN A 226 6.03 -11.95 9.31
CA ASN A 226 5.27 -13.14 8.98
C ASN A 226 6.06 -14.39 9.37
N GLU A 227 5.58 -15.08 10.40
CA GLU A 227 6.20 -16.31 10.92
C GLU A 227 5.62 -17.60 10.32
N ASP A 228 4.44 -17.52 9.66
CA ASP A 228 3.70 -18.68 9.14
C ASP A 228 4.26 -19.23 7.82
N ARG A 229 5.41 -18.72 7.38
CA ARG A 229 6.07 -19.11 6.13
C ARG A 229 7.28 -19.99 6.41
N ASP A 230 7.62 -20.84 5.43
CA ASP A 230 8.82 -21.70 5.46
C ASP A 230 10.10 -20.89 5.67
N SER A 231 10.08 -19.60 5.33
CA SER A 231 11.15 -18.65 5.58
C SER A 231 10.59 -17.43 6.33
N PRO A 232 10.98 -17.20 7.59
CA PRO A 232 10.53 -16.05 8.34
C PRO A 232 11.08 -14.75 7.72
N GLY A 233 10.27 -13.70 7.76
CA GLY A 233 10.65 -12.44 7.13
C GLY A 233 9.60 -11.36 7.31
N PHE A 234 9.78 -10.25 6.63
CA PHE A 234 8.84 -9.16 6.59
C PHE A 234 8.13 -9.11 5.24
N ALA A 235 6.80 -9.18 5.25
CA ALA A 235 5.97 -9.07 4.06
C ALA A 235 5.42 -7.65 3.91
N GLY A 236 5.30 -7.18 2.66
CA GLY A 236 4.62 -5.93 2.37
C GLY A 236 3.17 -5.98 2.84
N HIS A 237 2.70 -4.88 3.41
CA HIS A 237 1.35 -4.77 3.95
C HIS A 237 0.81 -3.34 3.85
N ALA A 238 -0.50 -3.22 3.70
CA ALA A 238 -1.21 -1.96 3.77
C ALA A 238 -2.18 -1.96 4.94
N TRP A 239 -2.27 -0.83 5.66
CA TRP A 239 -3.23 -0.66 6.74
C TRP A 239 -3.75 0.76 6.81
N ALA A 240 -4.77 0.97 7.61
CA ALA A 240 -5.33 2.28 7.88
C ALA A 240 -4.89 2.80 9.25
N GLU A 241 -4.64 4.10 9.31
CA GLU A 241 -4.50 4.85 10.55
C GLU A 241 -5.59 5.90 10.65
N VAL A 242 -6.11 6.11 11.86
CA VAL A 242 -7.08 7.15 12.19
C VAL A 242 -6.51 8.10 13.24
N LEU A 243 -6.92 9.35 13.19
CA LEU A 243 -6.52 10.34 14.18
C LEU A 243 -7.52 10.38 15.33
N VAL A 244 -7.06 10.05 16.54
CA VAL A 244 -7.82 10.11 17.78
C VAL A 244 -7.03 10.95 18.78
N ASP A 245 -7.67 11.94 19.41
CA ASP A 245 -7.05 12.82 20.41
C ASP A 245 -5.70 13.43 19.99
N GLY A 246 -5.57 13.75 18.70
CA GLY A 246 -4.34 14.36 18.15
C GLY A 246 -3.23 13.36 17.80
N HIS A 247 -3.47 12.06 17.93
CA HIS A 247 -2.51 11.00 17.64
C HIS A 247 -3.01 10.07 16.52
N TRP A 248 -2.11 9.71 15.61
CA TRP A 248 -2.38 8.69 14.59
C TRP A 248 -2.25 7.29 15.18
#